data_5b724fc05d45bfaf1041695b70e7ee98
#
_entry.id   5b724fc05d45bfaf1041695b70e7ee98
#
_cell.length_a   1.000
_cell.length_b   1.000
_cell.length_c   1.000
_cell.angle_alpha   90.00
_cell.angle_beta   90.00
_cell.angle_gamma   90.00
#
_symmetry.space_group_name_H-M   'P 1'
#
loop_
_entity.id
_entity.type
_entity.pdbx_description
1 polymer ?
#
loop_
_entity_poly.entity_id
_entity_poly.type
_entity_poly.pdbx_seq_one_letter_code
_entity_poly.pdbx_strand_id
1 'polypeptide(L)'
;MRAYSIFSLPKPLTDEQRSRRRHTLARLGLSWLAAMQVMMFAFPGYMRSFSTRAEDVESLSQVIVLMNWAGLCLTMPVVLYCAWPILKGAVKSLSEGRVGMDVPVALGIVGAFLPSVYNTWTQQGEVYYDSVTMFVAFLLTARYLELCARQSVTQSASHDLIERFRQTVTGHANTLAFWFVSIQLVLAAAFGLVWYWIDPSHVVPVVVAMLVMSCPCAMSMSVPSAVASAHAGLLARPAKNEFEVVQLTQQTGRIARQNLYGSIVWHLLMTPLAALGIVAPWLAAVSMLVSSLAVAANSWRIYRSRSREVPTQWTAPAAGQG
;
A
#
# COMPACT_ATOMS: atom_id res chain seq x y z
N MET A 1 17.61 -27.48 3.87
CA MET A 1 16.33 -27.07 3.27
C MET A 1 16.39 -25.55 2.98
N ARG A 2 16.22 -25.13 1.74
CA ARG A 2 16.07 -23.68 1.44
C ARG A 2 14.70 -23.26 1.94
N ALA A 3 14.64 -22.29 2.84
CA ALA A 3 13.37 -21.69 3.26
C ALA A 3 12.75 -21.01 2.05
N TYR A 4 11.65 -21.56 1.53
CA TYR A 4 10.86 -20.91 0.49
C TYR A 4 10.09 -19.76 1.11
N SER A 5 10.38 -18.56 0.65
CA SER A 5 9.57 -17.37 0.94
C SER A 5 8.35 -17.35 0.00
N ILE A 6 7.25 -16.70 0.40
CA ILE A 6 6.10 -16.41 -0.50
C ILE A 6 6.51 -15.65 -1.77
N PHE A 7 7.70 -15.09 -1.81
CA PHE A 7 8.30 -14.40 -2.96
C PHE A 7 9.40 -15.21 -3.65
N SER A 8 9.57 -16.51 -3.30
CA SER A 8 10.53 -17.36 -3.99
C SER A 8 10.04 -17.68 -5.40
N LEU A 9 10.95 -17.53 -6.37
CA LEU A 9 10.67 -17.71 -7.78
C LEU A 9 11.13 -19.11 -8.19
N PRO A 10 10.27 -19.93 -8.80
CA PRO A 10 10.63 -21.27 -9.29
C PRO A 10 11.58 -21.21 -10.50
N LYS A 11 11.52 -20.13 -11.27
CA LYS A 11 12.36 -19.88 -12.44
C LYS A 11 13.01 -18.48 -12.36
N PRO A 12 14.16 -18.26 -13.02
CA PRO A 12 14.75 -16.92 -13.10
C PRO A 12 13.79 -15.97 -13.83
N LEU A 13 13.68 -14.74 -13.32
CA LEU A 13 12.89 -13.67 -13.94
C LEU A 13 13.42 -13.36 -15.35
N THR A 14 12.52 -13.05 -16.29
CA THR A 14 12.90 -12.45 -17.56
C THR A 14 13.58 -11.09 -17.33
N ASP A 15 14.39 -10.65 -18.29
CA ASP A 15 15.14 -9.39 -18.14
C ASP A 15 14.20 -8.19 -17.96
N GLU A 16 13.07 -8.18 -18.65
CA GLU A 16 12.03 -7.15 -18.47
C GLU A 16 11.43 -7.17 -17.05
N GLN A 17 11.07 -8.34 -16.53
CA GLN A 17 10.53 -8.50 -15.18
C GLN A 17 11.55 -8.10 -14.12
N ARG A 18 12.82 -8.43 -14.34
CA ARG A 18 13.94 -8.06 -13.45
C ARG A 18 14.17 -6.56 -13.46
N SER A 19 14.16 -5.93 -14.64
CA SER A 19 14.28 -4.48 -14.81
C SER A 19 13.14 -3.77 -14.10
N ARG A 20 11.89 -4.18 -14.33
CA ARG A 20 10.70 -3.62 -13.67
C ARG A 20 10.80 -3.71 -12.14
N ARG A 21 11.25 -4.85 -11.60
CA ARG A 21 11.44 -5.05 -10.16
C ARG A 21 12.52 -4.13 -9.59
N ARG A 22 13.67 -3.98 -10.29
CA ARG A 22 14.77 -3.08 -9.90
C ARG A 22 14.33 -1.61 -9.87
N HIS A 23 13.62 -1.15 -10.89
CA HIS A 23 13.11 0.22 -10.94
C HIS A 23 12.09 0.50 -9.83
N THR A 24 11.19 -0.45 -9.55
CA THR A 24 10.23 -0.31 -8.45
C THR A 24 10.95 -0.28 -7.10
N LEU A 25 11.96 -1.13 -6.90
CA LEU A 25 12.77 -1.16 -5.69
C LEU A 25 13.59 0.13 -5.50
N ALA A 26 14.17 0.66 -6.57
CA ALA A 26 14.92 1.93 -6.52
C ALA A 26 14.00 3.11 -6.12
N ARG A 27 12.79 3.19 -6.71
CA ARG A 27 11.78 4.19 -6.31
C ARG A 27 11.35 4.03 -4.86
N LEU A 28 11.15 2.79 -4.42
CA LEU A 28 10.82 2.45 -3.04
C LEU A 28 11.92 2.91 -2.07
N GLY A 29 13.17 2.57 -2.36
CA GLY A 29 14.31 2.98 -1.54
C GLY A 29 14.45 4.49 -1.45
N LEU A 30 14.36 5.20 -2.59
CA LEU A 30 14.43 6.66 -2.63
C LEU A 30 13.27 7.30 -1.84
N SER A 31 12.06 6.79 -2.00
CA SER A 31 10.89 7.35 -1.28
C SER A 31 11.00 7.16 0.23
N TRP A 32 11.52 6.03 0.72
CA TRP A 32 11.75 5.81 2.14
C TRP A 32 12.86 6.70 2.69
N LEU A 33 13.98 6.85 1.97
CA LEU A 33 15.07 7.75 2.38
C LEU A 33 14.57 9.20 2.48
N ALA A 34 13.81 9.65 1.48
CA ALA A 34 13.23 10.99 1.52
C ALA A 34 12.21 11.14 2.66
N ALA A 35 11.32 10.16 2.86
CA ALA A 35 10.32 10.20 3.93
C ALA A 35 10.95 10.31 5.31
N MET A 36 12.02 9.54 5.59
CA MET A 36 12.74 9.60 6.86
C MET A 36 13.35 10.98 7.11
N GLN A 37 13.93 11.60 6.08
CA GLN A 37 14.54 12.94 6.19
C GLN A 37 13.48 14.03 6.34
N VAL A 38 12.41 13.99 5.52
CA VAL A 38 11.32 14.97 5.58
C VAL A 38 10.59 14.90 6.92
N MET A 39 10.39 13.69 7.46
CA MET A 39 9.80 13.51 8.79
C MET A 39 10.65 14.17 9.89
N MET A 40 11.98 14.07 9.80
CA MET A 40 12.88 14.77 10.71
C MET A 40 12.77 16.31 10.56
N PHE A 41 12.62 16.81 9.34
CA PHE A 41 12.44 18.24 9.09
C PHE A 41 11.05 18.77 9.51
N ALA A 42 10.03 17.94 9.52
CA ALA A 42 8.70 18.28 10.01
C ALA A 42 8.63 18.39 11.56
N PHE A 43 9.59 17.77 12.28
CA PHE A 43 9.60 17.71 13.74
C PHE A 43 9.54 19.08 14.43
N PRO A 44 10.28 20.15 14.03
CA PRO A 44 10.15 21.46 14.62
C PRO A 44 8.75 22.06 14.47
N GLY A 45 8.07 21.80 13.35
CA GLY A 45 6.67 22.21 13.15
C GLY A 45 5.72 21.57 14.17
N TYR A 46 5.91 20.30 14.46
CA TYR A 46 5.13 19.62 15.51
C TYR A 46 5.46 20.14 16.91
N MET A 47 6.73 20.43 17.20
CA MET A 47 7.14 21.02 18.49
C MET A 47 6.51 22.39 18.72
N ARG A 48 6.35 23.19 17.67
CA ARG A 48 5.71 24.53 17.77
C ARG A 48 4.28 24.44 18.33
N SER A 49 3.51 23.42 17.97
CA SER A 49 2.14 23.25 18.47
C SER A 49 2.06 22.91 19.96
N PHE A 50 3.18 22.46 20.57
CA PHE A 50 3.29 22.19 22.00
C PHE A 50 4.00 23.28 22.80
N SER A 51 4.65 24.26 22.14
CA SER A 51 5.42 25.33 22.80
C SER A 51 4.52 26.50 23.18
N THR A 52 4.58 26.89 24.46
CA THR A 52 3.78 27.98 25.02
C THR A 52 4.59 29.28 25.24
N ARG A 53 5.93 29.24 25.07
CA ARG A 53 6.80 30.41 25.27
C ARG A 53 7.02 31.18 23.98
N ALA A 54 6.82 32.50 24.02
CA ALA A 54 6.91 33.37 22.85
C ALA A 54 8.33 33.43 22.23
N GLU A 55 9.40 33.42 23.07
CA GLU A 55 10.80 33.42 22.60
C GLU A 55 11.18 32.14 21.84
N ASP A 56 10.64 30.98 22.26
CA ASP A 56 10.85 29.69 21.58
C ASP A 56 10.12 29.67 20.22
N VAL A 57 8.99 30.35 20.10
CA VAL A 57 8.19 30.42 18.88
C VAL A 57 8.86 31.21 17.78
N GLU A 58 9.58 32.28 18.10
CA GLU A 58 10.25 33.12 17.09
C GLU A 58 11.52 32.46 16.53
N SER A 59 12.35 31.86 17.37
CA SER A 59 13.52 31.10 16.96
C SER A 59 13.12 29.83 16.16
N LEU A 60 12.06 29.15 16.55
CA LEU A 60 11.52 28.00 15.80
C LEU A 60 10.96 28.43 14.42
N SER A 61 10.43 29.64 14.27
CA SER A 61 9.82 30.06 13.00
C SER A 61 10.84 30.14 11.86
N GLN A 62 12.04 30.64 12.10
CA GLN A 62 13.12 30.70 11.09
C GLN A 62 13.61 29.29 10.72
N VAL A 63 13.76 28.41 11.72
CA VAL A 63 14.15 27.00 11.48
C VAL A 63 13.09 26.27 10.66
N ILE A 64 11.80 26.48 10.95
CA ILE A 64 10.69 25.88 10.21
C ILE A 64 10.71 26.31 8.75
N VAL A 65 10.94 27.60 8.45
CA VAL A 65 11.04 28.09 7.05
C VAL A 65 12.16 27.37 6.31
N LEU A 66 13.35 27.25 6.90
CA LEU A 66 14.48 26.56 6.28
C LEU A 66 14.16 25.07 6.06
N MET A 67 13.55 24.40 7.07
CA MET A 67 13.15 22.99 6.99
C MET A 67 12.05 22.75 5.96
N ASN A 68 11.12 23.68 5.78
CA ASN A 68 10.09 23.59 4.74
C ASN A 68 10.71 23.63 3.33
N TRP A 69 11.69 24.50 3.08
CA TRP A 69 12.42 24.53 1.81
C TRP A 69 13.22 23.25 1.58
N ALA A 70 13.91 22.74 2.61
CA ALA A 70 14.62 21.48 2.53
C ALA A 70 13.65 20.30 2.28
N GLY A 71 12.49 20.32 2.95
CA GLY A 71 11.40 19.36 2.75
C GLY A 71 10.86 19.40 1.31
N LEU A 72 10.64 20.57 0.75
CA LEU A 72 10.25 20.76 -0.65
C LEU A 72 11.28 20.12 -1.59
N CYS A 73 12.58 20.45 -1.42
CA CYS A 73 13.65 19.91 -2.26
C CYS A 73 13.71 18.38 -2.24
N LEU A 74 13.49 17.75 -1.08
CA LEU A 74 13.48 16.29 -0.95
C LEU A 74 12.18 15.67 -1.47
N THR A 75 11.05 16.35 -1.36
CA THR A 75 9.76 15.85 -1.81
C THR A 75 9.62 15.92 -3.33
N MET A 76 10.26 16.89 -3.99
CA MET A 76 10.24 17.02 -5.47
C MET A 76 10.62 15.72 -6.20
N PRO A 77 11.77 15.07 -5.96
CA PRO A 77 12.11 13.82 -6.63
C PRO A 77 11.14 12.68 -6.26
N VAL A 78 10.53 12.70 -5.08
CA VAL A 78 9.54 11.69 -4.71
C VAL A 78 8.28 11.85 -5.56
N VAL A 79 7.78 13.07 -5.73
CA VAL A 79 6.57 13.33 -6.53
C VAL A 79 6.84 13.13 -8.02
N LEU A 80 7.96 13.66 -8.55
CA LEU A 80 8.24 13.64 -9.99
C LEU A 80 8.78 12.29 -10.49
N TYR A 81 9.53 11.55 -9.68
CA TYR A 81 10.12 10.28 -10.10
C TYR A 81 9.48 9.07 -9.44
N CYS A 82 9.32 9.07 -8.11
CA CYS A 82 8.78 7.91 -7.41
C CYS A 82 7.28 7.74 -7.66
N ALA A 83 6.50 8.83 -7.60
CA ALA A 83 5.07 8.80 -7.84
C ALA A 83 4.68 8.83 -9.32
N TRP A 84 5.63 9.06 -10.26
CA TRP A 84 5.35 9.16 -11.69
C TRP A 84 4.49 8.04 -12.28
N PRO A 85 4.71 6.73 -11.97
CA PRO A 85 3.87 5.67 -12.51
C PRO A 85 2.41 5.78 -12.06
N ILE A 86 2.19 6.32 -10.86
CA ILE A 86 0.87 6.52 -10.26
C ILE A 86 0.16 7.67 -10.99
N LEU A 87 0.85 8.80 -11.11
CA LEU A 87 0.33 9.98 -11.82
C LEU A 87 0.00 9.64 -13.28
N LYS A 88 0.91 8.95 -13.97
CA LYS A 88 0.69 8.47 -15.35
C LYS A 88 -0.48 7.50 -15.43
N GLY A 89 -0.63 6.57 -14.47
CA GLY A 89 -1.74 5.63 -14.38
C GLY A 89 -3.07 6.34 -14.16
N ALA A 90 -3.11 7.36 -13.30
CA ALA A 90 -4.29 8.18 -13.05
C ALA A 90 -4.73 8.95 -14.30
N VAL A 91 -3.81 9.65 -14.97
CA VAL A 91 -4.10 10.38 -16.21
C VAL A 91 -4.63 9.44 -17.30
N LYS A 92 -3.99 8.28 -17.47
CA LYS A 92 -4.44 7.27 -18.42
C LYS A 92 -5.84 6.76 -18.10
N SER A 93 -6.14 6.45 -16.84
CA SER A 93 -7.46 5.97 -16.41
C SER A 93 -8.55 7.03 -16.68
N LEU A 94 -8.25 8.30 -16.38
CA LEU A 94 -9.17 9.40 -16.64
C LEU A 94 -9.40 9.62 -18.15
N SER A 95 -8.35 9.54 -18.96
CA SER A 95 -8.47 9.66 -20.42
C SER A 95 -9.30 8.54 -21.06
N GLU A 96 -9.36 7.36 -20.41
CA GLU A 96 -10.20 6.24 -20.82
C GLU A 96 -11.63 6.30 -20.24
N GLY A 97 -11.98 7.38 -19.52
CA GLY A 97 -13.28 7.56 -18.87
C GLY A 97 -13.53 6.60 -17.70
N ARG A 98 -12.47 6.07 -17.12
CA ARG A 98 -12.53 5.13 -15.98
C ARG A 98 -11.86 5.73 -14.75
N VAL A 99 -12.45 5.51 -13.57
CA VAL A 99 -11.81 5.86 -12.31
C VAL A 99 -11.01 4.65 -11.84
N GLY A 100 -9.71 4.64 -12.16
CA GLY A 100 -8.77 3.61 -11.69
C GLY A 100 -8.30 3.87 -10.26
N MET A 101 -7.67 2.88 -9.66
CA MET A 101 -7.10 2.95 -8.29
C MET A 101 -6.04 4.05 -8.13
N ASP A 102 -5.43 4.50 -9.22
CA ASP A 102 -4.40 5.53 -9.22
C ASP A 102 -4.97 6.95 -9.09
N VAL A 103 -6.24 7.16 -9.47
CA VAL A 103 -6.88 8.49 -9.48
C VAL A 103 -6.97 9.11 -8.09
N PRO A 104 -7.59 8.47 -7.08
CA PRO A 104 -7.68 9.06 -5.74
C PRO A 104 -6.30 9.27 -5.10
N VAL A 105 -5.37 8.37 -5.38
CA VAL A 105 -3.99 8.45 -4.90
C VAL A 105 -3.26 9.66 -5.50
N ALA A 106 -3.37 9.85 -6.81
CA ALA A 106 -2.79 11.01 -7.50
C ALA A 106 -3.40 12.31 -7.00
N LEU A 107 -4.73 12.36 -6.79
CA LEU A 107 -5.41 13.51 -6.20
C LEU A 107 -4.93 13.79 -4.78
N GLY A 108 -4.73 12.77 -3.94
CA GLY A 108 -4.18 12.93 -2.59
C GLY A 108 -2.76 13.49 -2.60
N ILE A 109 -1.88 12.98 -3.48
CA ILE A 109 -0.52 13.48 -3.63
C ILE A 109 -0.53 14.95 -4.08
N VAL A 110 -1.27 15.27 -5.14
CA VAL A 110 -1.34 16.63 -5.71
C VAL A 110 -2.04 17.58 -4.73
N GLY A 111 -3.15 17.13 -4.10
CA GLY A 111 -3.93 17.91 -3.14
C GLY A 111 -3.19 18.23 -1.84
N ALA A 112 -2.20 17.42 -1.44
CA ALA A 112 -1.33 17.74 -0.31
C ALA A 112 -0.06 18.52 -0.76
N PHE A 113 0.49 18.19 -1.92
CA PHE A 113 1.73 18.79 -2.40
C PHE A 113 1.58 20.23 -2.83
N LEU A 114 0.56 20.56 -3.66
CA LEU A 114 0.39 21.92 -4.18
C LEU A 114 0.12 22.97 -3.08
N PRO A 115 -0.80 22.75 -2.11
CA PRO A 115 -0.95 23.68 -1.00
C PRO A 115 0.32 23.82 -0.17
N SER A 116 1.08 22.73 0.04
CA SER A 116 2.34 22.77 0.77
C SER A 116 3.40 23.63 0.06
N VAL A 117 3.49 23.55 -1.27
CA VAL A 117 4.36 24.43 -2.07
C VAL A 117 3.93 25.90 -1.94
N TYR A 118 2.64 26.18 -2.06
CA TYR A 118 2.10 27.51 -1.89
C TYR A 118 2.37 28.07 -0.48
N ASN A 119 2.14 27.28 0.56
CA ASN A 119 2.39 27.68 1.96
C ASN A 119 3.89 27.87 2.25
N THR A 120 4.77 27.09 1.63
CA THR A 120 6.23 27.30 1.73
C THR A 120 6.64 28.62 1.09
N TRP A 121 6.05 28.97 -0.07
CA TRP A 121 6.34 30.21 -0.77
C TRP A 121 5.83 31.45 -0.02
N THR A 122 4.60 31.40 0.47
CA THR A 122 3.96 32.51 1.20
C THR A 122 4.40 32.57 2.66
N GLN A 123 5.09 31.54 3.16
CA GLN A 123 5.48 31.37 4.58
C GLN A 123 4.27 31.40 5.52
N GLN A 124 3.09 31.00 5.02
CA GLN A 124 1.84 30.98 5.78
C GLN A 124 1.17 29.62 5.65
N GLY A 125 0.56 29.15 6.73
CA GLY A 125 -0.15 27.87 6.76
C GLY A 125 0.75 26.67 7.02
N GLU A 126 0.15 25.49 6.98
CA GLU A 126 0.83 24.20 7.24
C GLU A 126 1.32 23.57 5.94
N VAL A 127 2.40 22.79 6.05
CA VAL A 127 2.96 21.98 4.96
C VAL A 127 2.83 20.50 5.26
N TYR A 128 2.61 19.69 4.24
CA TYR A 128 2.31 18.24 4.34
C TYR A 128 3.32 17.39 3.55
N TYR A 129 4.59 17.83 3.47
CA TYR A 129 5.64 17.10 2.75
C TYR A 129 5.93 15.73 3.34
N ASP A 130 5.88 15.62 4.68
CA ASP A 130 5.98 14.37 5.42
C ASP A 130 4.87 13.40 5.04
N SER A 131 3.63 13.89 5.01
CA SER A 131 2.46 13.08 4.63
C SER A 131 2.56 12.62 3.18
N VAL A 132 2.97 13.48 2.25
CA VAL A 132 3.16 13.14 0.83
C VAL A 132 4.25 12.07 0.66
N THR A 133 5.42 12.28 1.27
CA THR A 133 6.55 11.34 1.12
C THR A 133 6.27 10.00 1.78
N MET A 134 5.71 9.97 2.98
CA MET A 134 5.31 8.75 3.67
C MET A 134 4.23 8.00 2.88
N PHE A 135 3.23 8.72 2.38
CA PHE A 135 2.16 8.11 1.59
C PHE A 135 2.71 7.43 0.33
N VAL A 136 3.58 8.11 -0.42
CA VAL A 136 4.24 7.52 -1.59
C VAL A 136 5.11 6.31 -1.20
N ALA A 137 5.86 6.39 -0.11
CA ALA A 137 6.71 5.30 0.36
C ALA A 137 5.88 4.06 0.76
N PHE A 138 4.79 4.23 1.52
CA PHE A 138 3.91 3.13 1.91
C PHE A 138 3.19 2.51 0.71
N LEU A 139 2.72 3.35 -0.22
CA LEU A 139 2.07 2.87 -1.43
C LEU A 139 3.03 2.07 -2.31
N LEU A 140 4.26 2.56 -2.51
CA LEU A 140 5.28 1.83 -3.28
C LEU A 140 5.67 0.52 -2.58
N THR A 141 5.67 0.48 -1.25
CA THR A 141 5.87 -0.77 -0.50
C THR A 141 4.78 -1.79 -0.83
N ALA A 142 3.51 -1.39 -0.75
CA ALA A 142 2.39 -2.25 -1.08
C ALA A 142 2.46 -2.73 -2.55
N ARG A 143 2.76 -1.84 -3.50
CA ARG A 143 2.91 -2.18 -4.92
C ARG A 143 4.10 -3.08 -5.21
N TYR A 144 5.21 -2.90 -4.50
CA TYR A 144 6.36 -3.80 -4.62
C TYR A 144 6.02 -5.21 -4.14
N LEU A 145 5.31 -5.33 -3.01
CA LEU A 145 4.84 -6.63 -2.50
C LEU A 145 3.86 -7.29 -3.49
N GLU A 146 2.92 -6.52 -4.04
CA GLU A 146 1.99 -6.99 -5.06
C GLU A 146 2.73 -7.46 -6.33
N LEU A 147 3.71 -6.69 -6.81
CA LEU A 147 4.55 -7.07 -7.96
C LEU A 147 5.27 -8.39 -7.71
N CYS A 148 5.90 -8.55 -6.54
CA CYS A 148 6.56 -9.79 -6.16
C CYS A 148 5.59 -10.97 -6.11
N ALA A 149 4.39 -10.78 -5.54
CA ALA A 149 3.35 -11.80 -5.48
C ALA A 149 2.89 -12.20 -6.90
N ARG A 150 2.60 -11.23 -7.77
CA ARG A 150 2.19 -11.49 -9.17
C ARG A 150 3.28 -12.20 -9.96
N GLN A 151 4.55 -11.82 -9.81
CA GLN A 151 5.67 -12.47 -10.51
C GLN A 151 5.85 -13.92 -10.05
N SER A 152 5.67 -14.23 -8.76
CA SER A 152 5.74 -15.60 -8.27
C SER A 152 4.61 -16.48 -8.83
N VAL A 153 3.42 -15.94 -9.00
CA VAL A 153 2.26 -16.64 -9.58
C VAL A 153 2.46 -16.93 -11.07
N THR A 154 2.89 -15.92 -11.83
CA THR A 154 3.02 -16.05 -13.30
C THR A 154 4.07 -17.09 -13.70
N GLN A 155 5.05 -17.38 -12.85
CA GLN A 155 6.11 -18.35 -13.13
C GLN A 155 5.81 -19.76 -12.63
N SER A 156 4.84 -19.93 -11.77
CA SER A 156 4.35 -21.24 -11.36
C SER A 156 3.48 -21.81 -12.47
N ALA A 157 4.05 -22.64 -13.34
CA ALA A 157 3.29 -23.45 -14.29
C ALA A 157 2.36 -24.39 -13.49
N SER A 158 1.10 -24.03 -13.30
CA SER A 158 0.35 -24.66 -12.24
C SER A 158 -1.08 -24.76 -12.56
N HIS A 159 -1.65 -25.69 -12.07
CA HIS A 159 -2.99 -26.19 -11.96
C HIS A 159 -4.02 -25.17 -12.49
N ASP A 160 -4.56 -25.42 -13.67
CA ASP A 160 -5.62 -24.65 -14.31
C ASP A 160 -6.75 -24.24 -13.38
N LEU A 161 -6.97 -25.00 -12.33
CA LEU A 161 -8.01 -24.80 -11.34
C LEU A 161 -7.78 -23.53 -10.49
N ILE A 162 -6.54 -23.29 -10.03
CA ILE A 162 -6.19 -22.11 -9.26
C ILE A 162 -6.22 -20.84 -10.16
N GLU A 163 -5.82 -21.01 -11.42
CA GLU A 163 -5.83 -19.88 -12.38
C GLU A 163 -7.25 -19.49 -12.78
N ARG A 164 -8.15 -20.45 -13.04
CA ARG A 164 -9.58 -20.17 -13.28
C ARG A 164 -10.23 -19.50 -12.08
N PHE A 165 -9.93 -20.00 -10.87
CA PHE A 165 -10.38 -19.36 -9.64
C PHE A 165 -9.88 -17.91 -9.53
N ARG A 166 -8.60 -17.66 -9.82
CA ARG A 166 -8.01 -16.32 -9.82
C ARG A 166 -8.76 -15.37 -10.76
N GLN A 167 -9.01 -15.80 -11.99
CA GLN A 167 -9.70 -14.99 -13.01
C GLN A 167 -11.11 -14.60 -12.56
N THR A 168 -11.88 -15.57 -12.03
CA THR A 168 -13.26 -15.34 -11.59
C THR A 168 -13.32 -14.38 -10.41
N VAL A 169 -12.48 -14.55 -9.39
CA VAL A 169 -12.54 -13.74 -8.16
C VAL A 169 -11.94 -12.36 -8.37
N THR A 170 -10.94 -12.23 -9.27
CA THR A 170 -10.32 -10.92 -9.58
C THR A 170 -11.31 -9.97 -10.24
N GLY A 171 -12.22 -10.48 -11.10
CA GLY A 171 -13.26 -9.66 -11.73
C GLY A 171 -14.17 -9.00 -10.69
N HIS A 172 -14.69 -9.76 -9.74
CA HIS A 172 -15.53 -9.23 -8.66
C HIS A 172 -14.80 -8.24 -7.76
N ALA A 173 -13.54 -8.55 -7.38
CA ALA A 173 -12.74 -7.66 -6.55
C ALA A 173 -12.48 -6.30 -7.24
N ASN A 174 -12.24 -6.29 -8.54
CA ASN A 174 -12.03 -5.06 -9.31
C ASN A 174 -13.31 -4.21 -9.40
N THR A 175 -14.47 -4.84 -9.58
CA THR A 175 -15.75 -4.12 -9.60
C THR A 175 -16.07 -3.49 -8.23
N LEU A 176 -15.85 -4.23 -7.14
CA LEU A 176 -16.01 -3.70 -5.79
C LEU A 176 -15.04 -2.55 -5.51
N ALA A 177 -13.78 -2.68 -5.92
CA ALA A 177 -12.79 -1.62 -5.77
C ALA A 177 -13.18 -0.35 -6.55
N PHE A 178 -13.73 -0.48 -7.77
CA PHE A 178 -14.20 0.65 -8.56
C PHE A 178 -15.33 1.40 -7.84
N TRP A 179 -16.37 0.71 -7.40
CA TRP A 179 -17.49 1.33 -6.68
C TRP A 179 -17.03 1.96 -5.36
N PHE A 180 -16.18 1.26 -4.63
CA PHE A 180 -15.59 1.78 -3.40
C PHE A 180 -14.84 3.10 -3.62
N VAL A 181 -13.94 3.16 -4.61
CA VAL A 181 -13.18 4.37 -4.93
C VAL A 181 -14.11 5.52 -5.35
N SER A 182 -15.10 5.22 -6.18
CA SER A 182 -16.06 6.24 -6.65
C SER A 182 -16.86 6.84 -5.49
N ILE A 183 -17.36 6.02 -4.57
CA ILE A 183 -18.07 6.47 -3.38
C ILE A 183 -17.15 7.30 -2.49
N GLN A 184 -15.93 6.87 -2.26
CA GLN A 184 -14.98 7.59 -1.43
C GLN A 184 -14.59 8.96 -2.01
N LEU A 185 -14.45 9.08 -3.32
CA LEU A 185 -14.20 10.37 -3.97
C LEU A 185 -15.37 11.35 -3.77
N VAL A 186 -16.60 10.86 -3.90
CA VAL A 186 -17.80 11.67 -3.64
C VAL A 186 -17.86 12.09 -2.18
N LEU A 187 -17.57 11.17 -1.25
CA LEU A 187 -17.54 11.49 0.18
C LEU A 187 -16.42 12.50 0.51
N ALA A 188 -15.22 12.34 -0.05
CA ALA A 188 -14.12 13.28 0.16
C ALA A 188 -14.50 14.70 -0.32
N ALA A 189 -15.15 14.82 -1.49
CA ALA A 189 -15.64 16.10 -1.99
C ALA A 189 -16.74 16.68 -1.10
N ALA A 190 -17.72 15.87 -0.68
CA ALA A 190 -18.81 16.30 0.19
C ALA A 190 -18.32 16.78 1.55
N PHE A 191 -17.45 16.01 2.21
CA PHE A 191 -16.88 16.40 3.51
C PHE A 191 -15.91 17.57 3.38
N GLY A 192 -15.16 17.68 2.28
CA GLY A 192 -14.37 18.87 1.98
C GLY A 192 -15.22 20.13 1.90
N LEU A 193 -16.39 20.05 1.26
CA LEU A 193 -17.35 21.15 1.19
C LEU A 193 -17.96 21.47 2.57
N VAL A 194 -18.31 20.45 3.37
CA VAL A 194 -18.83 20.65 4.74
C VAL A 194 -17.78 21.36 5.60
N TRP A 195 -16.54 20.91 5.59
CA TRP A 195 -15.47 21.53 6.37
C TRP A 195 -15.12 22.93 5.88
N TYR A 196 -15.28 23.23 4.58
CA TYR A 196 -15.10 24.57 4.06
C TYR A 196 -16.03 25.59 4.72
N TRP A 197 -17.26 25.18 5.10
CA TRP A 197 -18.21 26.03 5.79
C TRP A 197 -18.04 26.07 7.31
N ILE A 198 -17.50 25.01 7.92
CA ILE A 198 -17.31 24.90 9.38
C ILE A 198 -15.97 25.51 9.78
N ASP A 199 -14.89 25.03 9.19
CA ASP A 199 -13.52 25.48 9.45
C ASP A 199 -12.61 25.20 8.23
N PRO A 200 -12.31 26.23 7.43
CA PRO A 200 -11.48 26.08 6.24
C PRO A 200 -10.08 25.50 6.48
N SER A 201 -9.53 25.64 7.69
CA SER A 201 -8.19 25.09 8.02
C SER A 201 -8.16 23.57 8.01
N HIS A 202 -9.29 22.90 8.28
CA HIS A 202 -9.45 21.45 8.29
C HIS A 202 -9.72 20.84 6.90
N VAL A 203 -10.04 21.65 5.88
CA VAL A 203 -10.39 21.14 4.54
C VAL A 203 -9.28 20.28 3.95
N VAL A 204 -8.05 20.80 3.90
CA VAL A 204 -6.93 20.10 3.28
C VAL A 204 -6.59 18.79 4.02
N PRO A 205 -6.37 18.79 5.36
CA PRO A 205 -6.06 17.56 6.07
C PRO A 205 -7.17 16.52 5.97
N VAL A 206 -8.45 16.90 6.08
CA VAL A 206 -9.58 15.96 5.98
C VAL A 206 -9.69 15.38 4.57
N VAL A 207 -9.68 16.22 3.54
CA VAL A 207 -9.79 15.75 2.15
C VAL A 207 -8.59 14.84 1.81
N VAL A 208 -7.37 15.22 2.19
CA VAL A 208 -6.19 14.39 1.93
C VAL A 208 -6.28 13.07 2.70
N ALA A 209 -6.66 13.06 3.98
CA ALA A 209 -6.85 11.84 4.75
C ALA A 209 -7.90 10.91 4.10
N MET A 210 -9.03 11.45 3.65
CA MET A 210 -10.07 10.70 2.95
C MET A 210 -9.61 10.17 1.60
N LEU A 211 -8.84 10.95 0.82
CA LEU A 211 -8.26 10.51 -0.45
C LEU A 211 -7.23 9.40 -0.24
N VAL A 212 -6.41 9.48 0.81
CA VAL A 212 -5.49 8.40 1.20
C VAL A 212 -6.26 7.14 1.57
N MET A 213 -7.35 7.26 2.34
CA MET A 213 -8.25 6.14 2.69
C MET A 213 -9.00 5.57 1.49
N SER A 214 -9.12 6.31 0.40
CA SER A 214 -9.74 5.82 -0.85
C SER A 214 -8.89 4.78 -1.59
N CYS A 215 -7.65 4.53 -1.18
CA CYS A 215 -6.80 3.53 -1.82
C CYS A 215 -7.30 2.10 -1.52
N PRO A 216 -7.79 1.33 -2.49
CA PRO A 216 -8.22 -0.05 -2.28
C PRO A 216 -7.04 -1.04 -2.25
N CYS A 217 -5.86 -0.62 -1.71
CA CYS A 217 -4.61 -1.39 -1.78
C CYS A 217 -4.75 -2.78 -1.17
N ALA A 218 -5.36 -2.88 0.02
CA ALA A 218 -5.59 -4.15 0.70
C ALA A 218 -6.60 -5.03 -0.06
N MET A 219 -7.64 -4.43 -0.66
CA MET A 219 -8.61 -5.15 -1.49
C MET A 219 -7.95 -5.71 -2.76
N SER A 220 -7.14 -4.92 -3.46
CA SER A 220 -6.44 -5.35 -4.68
C SER A 220 -5.42 -6.46 -4.43
N MET A 221 -4.83 -6.50 -3.22
CA MET A 221 -3.89 -7.54 -2.80
C MET A 221 -4.57 -8.82 -2.30
N SER A 222 -5.86 -8.81 -1.99
CA SER A 222 -6.57 -9.91 -1.33
C SER A 222 -6.47 -11.23 -2.10
N VAL A 223 -6.71 -11.20 -3.40
CA VAL A 223 -6.64 -12.39 -4.27
C VAL A 223 -5.19 -12.73 -4.65
N PRO A 224 -4.37 -11.79 -5.18
CA PRO A 224 -3.00 -12.11 -5.58
C PRO A 224 -2.14 -12.68 -4.46
N SER A 225 -2.24 -12.14 -3.24
CA SER A 225 -1.44 -12.62 -2.10
C SER A 225 -1.86 -14.01 -1.64
N ALA A 226 -3.16 -14.32 -1.63
CA ALA A 226 -3.67 -15.65 -1.29
C ALA A 226 -3.23 -16.68 -2.34
N VAL A 227 -3.35 -16.38 -3.63
CA VAL A 227 -2.90 -17.23 -4.73
C VAL A 227 -1.37 -17.43 -4.69
N ALA A 228 -0.59 -16.37 -4.46
CA ALA A 228 0.87 -16.47 -4.34
C ALA A 228 1.28 -17.39 -3.17
N SER A 229 0.58 -17.31 -2.04
CA SER A 229 0.81 -18.18 -0.87
C SER A 229 0.45 -19.64 -1.15
N ALA A 230 -0.60 -19.89 -1.92
CA ALA A 230 -0.99 -21.25 -2.36
C ALA A 230 0.08 -21.84 -3.29
N HIS A 231 0.57 -21.06 -4.27
CA HIS A 231 1.64 -21.51 -5.17
C HIS A 231 2.95 -21.77 -4.41
N ALA A 232 3.35 -20.89 -3.49
CA ALA A 232 4.52 -21.12 -2.65
C ALA A 232 4.36 -22.39 -1.80
N GLY A 233 3.15 -22.66 -1.30
CA GLY A 233 2.83 -23.89 -0.59
C GLY A 233 2.95 -25.15 -1.47
N LEU A 234 2.53 -25.09 -2.73
CA LEU A 234 2.70 -26.19 -3.70
C LEU A 234 4.15 -26.42 -4.08
N LEU A 235 4.97 -25.36 -4.17
CA LEU A 235 6.42 -25.48 -4.41
C LEU A 235 7.14 -26.11 -3.22
N ALA A 236 6.72 -25.77 -1.99
CA ALA A 236 7.29 -26.35 -0.78
C ALA A 236 6.87 -27.82 -0.59
N ARG A 237 5.63 -28.15 -0.92
CA ARG A 237 5.06 -29.49 -0.89
C ARG A 237 4.11 -29.69 -2.07
N PRO A 238 4.53 -30.43 -3.12
CA PRO A 238 3.67 -30.76 -4.25
C PRO A 238 2.41 -31.51 -3.78
N ALA A 239 1.28 -31.26 -4.44
CA ALA A 239 0.05 -31.99 -4.16
C ALA A 239 0.21 -33.45 -4.62
N LYS A 240 -0.26 -34.39 -3.80
CA LYS A 240 -0.23 -35.82 -4.11
C LYS A 240 -1.40 -36.23 -5.00
N ASN A 241 -2.54 -35.59 -4.84
CA ASN A 241 -3.82 -35.96 -5.49
C ASN A 241 -4.55 -34.66 -5.90
N GLU A 242 -5.48 -34.77 -6.87
CA GLU A 242 -6.37 -33.67 -7.26
C GLU A 242 -7.23 -33.18 -6.10
N PHE A 243 -7.61 -34.06 -5.17
CA PHE A 243 -8.36 -33.69 -3.98
C PHE A 243 -7.63 -32.66 -3.10
N GLU A 244 -6.30 -32.80 -2.92
CA GLU A 244 -5.49 -31.80 -2.19
C GLU A 244 -5.47 -30.44 -2.91
N VAL A 245 -5.49 -30.44 -4.26
CA VAL A 245 -5.55 -29.21 -5.04
C VAL A 245 -6.90 -28.51 -4.87
N VAL A 246 -7.99 -29.28 -4.89
CA VAL A 246 -9.35 -28.75 -4.66
C VAL A 246 -9.46 -28.15 -3.26
N GLN A 247 -8.98 -28.85 -2.23
CA GLN A 247 -8.97 -28.34 -0.85
C GLN A 247 -8.15 -27.05 -0.74
N LEU A 248 -6.95 -27.01 -1.34
CA LEU A 248 -6.11 -25.82 -1.35
C LEU A 248 -6.81 -24.64 -2.04
N THR A 249 -7.48 -24.90 -3.17
CA THR A 249 -8.24 -23.86 -3.91
C THR A 249 -9.39 -23.32 -3.07
N GLN A 250 -10.11 -24.18 -2.36
CA GLN A 250 -11.18 -23.76 -1.45
C GLN A 250 -10.65 -22.95 -0.27
N GLN A 251 -9.53 -23.37 0.33
CA GLN A 251 -8.85 -22.62 1.40
C GLN A 251 -8.39 -21.25 0.90
N THR A 252 -7.78 -21.20 -0.29
CA THR A 252 -7.33 -19.97 -0.93
C THR A 252 -8.50 -19.02 -1.16
N GLY A 253 -9.64 -19.54 -1.64
CA GLY A 253 -10.86 -18.77 -1.85
C GLY A 253 -11.47 -18.24 -0.55
N ARG A 254 -11.43 -19.00 0.52
CA ARG A 254 -11.89 -18.56 1.84
C ARG A 254 -11.02 -17.42 2.36
N ILE A 255 -9.71 -17.54 2.29
CA ILE A 255 -8.77 -16.53 2.78
C ILE A 255 -8.81 -15.26 1.90
N ALA A 256 -8.92 -15.42 0.57
CA ALA A 256 -9.08 -14.27 -0.32
C ALA A 256 -10.36 -13.47 0.00
N ARG A 257 -11.48 -14.15 0.28
CA ARG A 257 -12.72 -13.50 0.72
C ARG A 257 -12.60 -12.84 2.09
N GLN A 258 -11.96 -13.50 3.06
CA GLN A 258 -11.68 -12.88 4.37
C GLN A 258 -10.86 -11.61 4.23
N ASN A 259 -9.82 -11.62 3.39
CA ASN A 259 -9.01 -10.45 3.11
C ASN A 259 -9.83 -9.33 2.48
N LEU A 260 -10.65 -9.65 1.49
CA LEU A 260 -11.49 -8.67 0.79
C LEU A 260 -12.50 -8.00 1.74
N TYR A 261 -13.29 -8.81 2.45
CA TYR A 261 -14.29 -8.28 3.38
C TYR A 261 -13.65 -7.62 4.60
N GLY A 262 -12.55 -8.16 5.12
CA GLY A 262 -11.79 -7.54 6.20
C GLY A 262 -11.26 -6.16 5.82
N SER A 263 -10.79 -5.99 4.58
CA SER A 263 -10.38 -4.68 4.05
C SER A 263 -11.55 -3.70 3.95
N ILE A 264 -12.71 -4.16 3.49
CA ILE A 264 -13.92 -3.32 3.41
C ILE A 264 -14.34 -2.85 4.81
N VAL A 265 -14.39 -3.77 5.78
CA VAL A 265 -14.72 -3.42 7.18
C VAL A 265 -13.71 -2.41 7.74
N TRP A 266 -12.42 -2.59 7.47
CA TRP A 266 -11.38 -1.64 7.88
C TRP A 266 -11.65 -0.24 7.35
N HIS A 267 -11.97 -0.11 6.07
CA HIS A 267 -12.29 1.18 5.45
C HIS A 267 -13.58 1.79 6.02
N LEU A 268 -14.62 0.98 6.25
CA LEU A 268 -15.87 1.45 6.85
C LEU A 268 -15.68 2.01 8.27
N LEU A 269 -14.71 1.48 9.02
CA LEU A 269 -14.36 1.99 10.35
C LEU A 269 -13.51 3.26 10.28
N MET A 270 -12.54 3.31 9.37
CA MET A 270 -11.57 4.40 9.32
C MET A 270 -12.07 5.62 8.55
N THR A 271 -12.95 5.45 7.55
CA THR A 271 -13.50 6.57 6.76
C THR A 271 -14.27 7.59 7.60
N PRO A 272 -15.18 7.22 8.53
CA PRO A 272 -15.83 8.19 9.40
C PRO A 272 -14.85 8.96 10.30
N LEU A 273 -13.81 8.29 10.81
CA LEU A 273 -12.78 8.94 11.63
C LEU A 273 -11.98 9.98 10.83
N ALA A 274 -11.68 9.68 9.57
CA ALA A 274 -11.04 10.63 8.67
C ALA A 274 -11.97 11.80 8.33
N ALA A 275 -13.24 11.54 8.06
CA ALA A 275 -14.25 12.54 7.76
C ALA A 275 -14.50 13.52 8.91
N LEU A 276 -14.40 13.04 10.16
CA LEU A 276 -14.49 13.86 11.38
C LEU A 276 -13.22 14.68 11.66
N GLY A 277 -12.17 14.56 10.84
CA GLY A 277 -10.91 15.28 11.06
C GLY A 277 -10.03 14.73 12.19
N ILE A 278 -10.38 13.56 12.76
CA ILE A 278 -9.63 12.93 13.85
C ILE A 278 -8.32 12.30 13.34
N VAL A 279 -8.30 11.87 12.10
CA VAL A 279 -7.17 11.16 11.48
C VAL A 279 -6.35 12.11 10.61
N ALA A 280 -5.14 12.40 11.05
CA ALA A 280 -4.18 13.13 10.23
C ALA A 280 -3.79 12.35 8.96
N PRO A 281 -3.39 13.01 7.86
CA PRO A 281 -3.06 12.34 6.60
C PRO A 281 -1.98 11.25 6.72
N TRP A 282 -0.96 11.45 7.55
CA TRP A 282 0.07 10.44 7.80
C TRP A 282 -0.44 9.22 8.56
N LEU A 283 -1.37 9.41 9.53
CA LEU A 283 -2.03 8.30 10.23
C LEU A 283 -2.91 7.48 9.28
N ALA A 284 -3.60 8.15 8.35
CA ALA A 284 -4.32 7.47 7.28
C ALA A 284 -3.39 6.56 6.46
N ALA A 285 -2.20 7.05 6.07
CA ALA A 285 -1.22 6.27 5.33
C ALA A 285 -0.69 5.06 6.13
N VAL A 286 -0.39 5.24 7.41
CA VAL A 286 0.00 4.14 8.32
C VAL A 286 -1.11 3.10 8.42
N SER A 287 -2.36 3.54 8.60
CA SER A 287 -3.53 2.67 8.68
C SER A 287 -3.68 1.80 7.41
N MET A 288 -3.46 2.38 6.23
CA MET A 288 -3.50 1.65 4.96
C MET A 288 -2.39 0.63 4.83
N LEU A 289 -1.17 0.96 5.30
CA LEU A 289 -0.07 -0.01 5.36
C LEU A 289 -0.40 -1.18 6.28
N VAL A 290 -0.93 -0.90 7.49
CA VAL A 290 -1.33 -1.94 8.47
C VAL A 290 -2.37 -2.88 7.85
N SER A 291 -3.39 -2.34 7.18
CA SER A 291 -4.40 -3.14 6.47
C SER A 291 -3.77 -4.05 5.40
N SER A 292 -2.85 -3.52 4.60
CA SER A 292 -2.17 -4.29 3.54
C SER A 292 -1.26 -5.38 4.12
N LEU A 293 -0.56 -5.10 5.21
CA LEU A 293 0.26 -6.10 5.92
C LEU A 293 -0.60 -7.19 6.56
N ALA A 294 -1.78 -6.85 7.12
CA ALA A 294 -2.73 -7.81 7.66
C ALA A 294 -3.23 -8.78 6.58
N VAL A 295 -3.53 -8.29 5.38
CA VAL A 295 -3.88 -9.12 4.21
C VAL A 295 -2.74 -10.08 3.84
N ALA A 296 -1.51 -9.58 3.79
CA ALA A 296 -0.34 -10.41 3.48
C ALA A 296 -0.10 -11.48 4.57
N ALA A 297 -0.21 -11.10 5.85
CA ALA A 297 -0.06 -11.99 6.99
C ALA A 297 -1.15 -13.08 7.04
N ASN A 298 -2.41 -12.71 6.77
CA ASN A 298 -3.50 -13.69 6.69
C ASN A 298 -3.31 -14.66 5.50
N SER A 299 -2.84 -14.16 4.36
CA SER A 299 -2.51 -14.99 3.20
C SER A 299 -1.38 -15.98 3.49
N TRP A 300 -0.39 -15.59 4.28
CA TRP A 300 0.72 -16.48 4.66
C TRP A 300 0.26 -17.72 5.43
N ARG A 301 -0.91 -17.71 6.06
CA ARG A 301 -1.47 -18.89 6.75
C ARG A 301 -1.64 -20.07 5.79
N ILE A 302 -1.91 -19.84 4.50
CA ILE A 302 -2.02 -20.90 3.48
C ILE A 302 -0.68 -21.62 3.34
N TYR A 303 0.41 -20.86 3.18
CA TYR A 303 1.76 -21.42 3.08
C TYR A 303 2.16 -22.16 4.37
N ARG A 304 1.90 -21.55 5.54
CA ARG A 304 2.30 -22.09 6.84
C ARG A 304 1.54 -23.38 7.20
N SER A 305 0.25 -23.49 6.89
CA SER A 305 -0.50 -24.71 7.12
C SER A 305 0.09 -25.88 6.34
N ARG A 306 0.43 -25.64 5.05
CA ARG A 306 0.97 -26.66 4.18
C ARG A 306 2.41 -27.06 4.52
N SER A 307 3.23 -26.11 4.97
CA SER A 307 4.63 -26.38 5.35
C SER A 307 4.77 -27.12 6.69
N ARG A 308 3.79 -27.01 7.60
CA ARG A 308 3.80 -27.70 8.89
C ARG A 308 3.42 -29.19 8.83
N GLU A 309 2.71 -29.61 7.80
CA GLU A 309 2.31 -31.01 7.60
C GLU A 309 3.44 -31.89 7.02
N VAL A 310 4.68 -31.42 6.98
CA VAL A 310 5.84 -32.26 6.68
C VAL A 310 6.07 -33.15 7.89
N PRO A 311 5.87 -34.50 7.78
CA PRO A 311 6.20 -35.41 8.88
C PRO A 311 7.70 -35.29 9.16
N THR A 312 8.06 -35.16 10.42
CA THR A 312 9.43 -35.29 10.96
C THR A 312 9.90 -36.77 10.92
N GLN A 313 9.67 -37.47 9.83
CA GLN A 313 10.21 -38.80 9.58
C GLN A 313 11.32 -38.73 8.54
N TRP A 314 12.37 -38.03 8.91
CA TRP A 314 13.68 -38.36 8.37
C TRP A 314 14.45 -39.13 9.46
N THR A 315 14.08 -40.42 9.65
CA THR A 315 14.99 -41.36 10.26
C THR A 315 16.14 -41.53 9.27
N ALA A 316 17.35 -41.15 9.71
CA ALA A 316 18.57 -41.45 8.98
C ALA A 316 18.58 -42.92 8.60
N PRO A 317 18.99 -43.30 7.37
CA PRO A 317 19.21 -44.71 7.08
C PRO A 317 20.23 -45.24 8.08
N ALA A 318 19.87 -46.29 8.77
CA ALA A 318 20.75 -47.03 9.66
C ALA A 318 22.04 -47.29 8.89
N ALA A 319 23.19 -46.82 9.43
CA ALA A 319 24.49 -47.16 8.93
C ALA A 319 24.62 -48.65 8.88
N GLY A 320 24.71 -49.17 7.66
CA GLY A 320 24.76 -50.62 7.41
C GLY A 320 25.91 -51.22 8.18
N GLN A 321 25.56 -52.23 8.91
CA GLN A 321 26.51 -53.28 9.30
C GLN A 321 26.86 -54.06 8.04
N GLY A 322 28.16 -54.16 7.76
CA GLY A 322 28.71 -54.99 6.72
C GLY A 322 30.19 -54.66 6.57
#